data_2611cc42d93fe804c3f7d2b4b290f0d9
#
_entry.id   2611cc42d93fe804c3f7d2b4b290f0d9
#
_cell.length_a   1.000
_cell.length_b   1.000
_cell.length_c   1.000
_cell.angle_alpha   90.00
_cell.angle_beta   90.00
_cell.angle_gamma   90.00
#
_symmetry.space_group_name_H-M   'P 1'
#
loop_
_entity.id
_entity.type
_entity.pdbx_description
1 polymer ?
#
loop_
_entity_poly.entity_id
_entity_poly.type
_entity_poly.pdbx_seq_one_letter_code
_entity_poly.pdbx_strand_id
1 'polypeptide(L)'
;MALTLESAARLLDRHGLLREIIRGDVWTLDPHDIKGFDEPFSAITYDTRKVEPGTFLCCKGRFKAEYLQGIDERGLAAYVSENDFSDATQAPGLIVDDVRKAMALLSAEFYGRPQDQLKVVGITGTKGKTTTAYLTQAMLNGCSGGKCALFSSVDNCLDGHTYMESDLTTPESMDAFRMMREAVDNGMEYLVMEVSSQAYKVDRVFGLTFDVAAFLNISPDHISPIEHPTFEDYLHCKRQIVKNCRALVLGADCARADLIRQDARHASVPVTTFALGGDSTADVMAAPANDDHSRFSIVIDGTSIGELSLTLDGDFNYANAAAAVAIARAAGFDFGSAQAKDALREMEPVRIAGRMEHFKDTRSNTIAIVDYAHNYASVTALLDYVDQRYGSEKPEITLITGSAGNKAYDRRAEIVHAAQDRIDHLVLTFEDTDDEPVEQVCADMNDSVTNPQLDVKTILDRAEAVETTVSRDRKDPEHLHIILIIGKGNERWFKDHGKHIPYEGDDRIVERVFRLK
;
A
#
# COMPACT_ATOMS: atom_id res chain seq x y z
N MET A 1 -1.86 19.80 24.10
CA MET A 1 -0.79 20.39 24.95
C MET A 1 0.51 20.14 24.22
N ALA A 2 1.52 21.02 24.37
CA ALA A 2 2.83 20.76 23.74
C ALA A 2 3.51 19.56 24.43
N LEU A 3 4.23 18.74 23.67
CA LEU A 3 4.98 17.60 24.19
C LEU A 3 6.22 18.11 24.92
N THR A 4 6.41 17.70 26.19
CA THR A 4 7.57 17.98 27.05
C THR A 4 8.18 16.68 27.50
N LEU A 5 9.37 16.71 28.13
CA LEU A 5 9.98 15.49 28.71
C LEU A 5 9.04 14.86 29.75
N GLU A 6 8.40 15.69 30.59
CA GLU A 6 7.43 15.22 31.60
C GLU A 6 6.24 14.51 30.95
N SER A 7 5.58 15.14 29.98
CA SER A 7 4.40 14.55 29.32
C SER A 7 4.79 13.30 28.52
N ALA A 8 5.96 13.26 27.90
CA ALA A 8 6.50 12.11 27.19
C ALA A 8 6.77 10.94 28.14
N ALA A 9 7.48 11.19 29.25
CA ALA A 9 7.77 10.16 30.26
C ALA A 9 6.47 9.58 30.85
N ARG A 10 5.52 10.42 31.25
CA ARG A 10 4.21 9.99 31.77
C ARG A 10 3.38 9.19 30.76
N LEU A 11 3.45 9.56 29.47
CA LEU A 11 2.77 8.83 28.41
C LEU A 11 3.35 7.42 28.27
N LEU A 12 4.67 7.32 28.21
CA LEU A 12 5.37 6.04 28.06
C LEU A 12 5.20 5.14 29.28
N ASP A 13 5.25 5.71 30.50
CA ASP A 13 5.00 4.98 31.74
C ASP A 13 3.58 4.40 31.80
N ARG A 14 2.55 5.17 31.47
CA ARG A 14 1.15 4.70 31.40
C ARG A 14 0.95 3.53 30.42
N HIS A 15 1.79 3.44 29.39
CA HIS A 15 1.78 2.35 28.43
C HIS A 15 2.75 1.20 28.80
N GLY A 16 3.44 1.30 29.94
CA GLY A 16 4.39 0.30 30.40
C GLY A 16 5.63 0.18 29.53
N LEU A 17 6.02 1.27 28.82
CA LEU A 17 7.17 1.30 27.92
C LEU A 17 8.39 1.95 28.54
N LEU A 18 8.22 2.89 29.50
CA LEU A 18 9.32 3.61 30.13
C LEU A 18 10.07 2.68 31.10
N ARG A 19 11.39 2.57 30.90
CA ARG A 19 12.28 1.86 31.81
C ARG A 19 12.95 2.81 32.78
N GLU A 20 13.53 3.90 32.26
CA GLU A 20 14.29 4.86 33.03
C GLU A 20 14.50 6.16 32.23
N ILE A 21 14.89 7.22 32.92
CA ILE A 21 15.30 8.50 32.36
C ILE A 21 16.75 8.70 32.78
N ILE A 22 17.64 8.93 31.81
CA ILE A 22 19.08 9.06 32.05
C ILE A 22 19.57 10.40 31.52
N ARG A 23 20.33 11.15 32.35
CA ARG A 23 21.06 12.34 31.92
C ARG A 23 22.41 12.42 32.67
N GLY A 24 23.49 12.11 32.02
CA GLY A 24 24.79 12.01 32.69
C GLY A 24 24.73 11.02 33.85
N ASP A 25 25.06 11.46 35.06
CA ASP A 25 25.02 10.63 36.27
C ASP A 25 23.64 10.51 36.94
N VAL A 26 22.61 11.18 36.40
CA VAL A 26 21.21 11.12 36.90
C VAL A 26 20.45 9.99 36.25
N TRP A 27 20.01 9.03 37.07
CA TRP A 27 19.16 7.90 36.70
C TRP A 27 17.89 7.93 37.53
N THR A 28 16.73 8.13 36.89
CA THR A 28 15.48 8.38 37.61
C THR A 28 14.28 7.85 36.83
N LEU A 29 13.14 7.75 37.48
CA LEU A 29 11.81 7.62 36.87
C LEU A 29 11.00 8.91 36.98
N ASP A 30 11.46 9.88 37.81
CA ASP A 30 10.78 11.16 37.96
C ASP A 30 11.37 12.21 36.98
N PRO A 31 10.63 12.65 35.96
CA PRO A 31 11.12 13.66 35.03
C PRO A 31 11.48 14.99 35.70
N HIS A 32 10.95 15.30 36.91
CA HIS A 32 11.29 16.53 37.64
C HIS A 32 12.75 16.59 38.12
N ASP A 33 13.45 15.45 38.20
CA ASP A 33 14.88 15.42 38.49
C ASP A 33 15.73 15.93 37.31
N ILE A 34 15.11 16.12 36.13
CA ILE A 34 15.78 16.57 34.92
C ILE A 34 15.48 18.06 34.69
N LYS A 35 16.52 18.90 34.66
CA LYS A 35 16.37 20.33 34.35
C LYS A 35 15.77 20.55 32.95
N GLY A 36 14.71 21.36 32.84
CA GLY A 36 14.00 21.66 31.58
C GLY A 36 12.96 20.59 31.22
N PHE A 37 12.52 19.80 32.20
CA PHE A 37 11.53 18.73 32.01
C PHE A 37 10.18 19.21 31.46
N ASP A 38 9.83 20.48 31.68
CA ASP A 38 8.59 21.15 31.28
C ASP A 38 8.73 22.01 30.00
N GLU A 39 9.94 22.12 29.45
CA GLU A 39 10.18 22.84 28.20
C GLU A 39 9.55 22.08 27.02
N PRO A 40 8.75 22.77 26.16
CA PRO A 40 8.14 22.10 25.01
C PRO A 40 9.16 21.79 23.93
N PHE A 41 9.08 20.60 23.35
CA PHE A 41 9.86 20.25 22.16
C PHE A 41 9.34 21.03 20.95
N SER A 42 10.26 21.57 20.15
CA SER A 42 9.95 22.32 18.92
C SER A 42 9.79 21.42 17.70
N ALA A 43 10.45 20.27 17.71
CA ALA A 43 10.43 19.29 16.63
C ALA A 43 10.54 17.85 17.17
N ILE A 44 10.10 16.89 16.36
CA ILE A 44 10.30 15.45 16.57
C ILE A 44 10.85 14.83 15.29
N THR A 45 11.84 13.97 15.41
CA THR A 45 12.45 13.28 14.24
C THR A 45 13.04 11.92 14.61
N TYR A 46 13.23 11.04 13.62
CA TYR A 46 14.07 9.85 13.71
C TYR A 46 15.29 9.92 12.79
N ASP A 47 15.54 11.08 12.18
CA ASP A 47 16.69 11.35 11.31
C ASP A 47 17.63 12.36 11.99
N THR A 48 18.82 11.91 12.39
CA THR A 48 19.80 12.78 13.07
C THR A 48 20.20 13.98 12.24
N ARG A 49 20.10 13.93 10.92
CA ARG A 49 20.42 15.05 10.01
C ARG A 49 19.42 16.21 10.11
N LYS A 50 18.20 15.94 10.62
CA LYS A 50 17.11 16.91 10.80
C LYS A 50 17.03 17.49 12.21
N VAL A 51 17.99 17.17 13.09
CA VAL A 51 18.02 17.72 14.44
C VAL A 51 18.33 19.22 14.38
N GLU A 52 17.54 20.00 15.09
CA GLU A 52 17.63 21.45 15.29
C GLU A 52 17.35 21.78 16.76
N PRO A 53 17.59 23.02 17.25
CA PRO A 53 17.37 23.36 18.65
C PRO A 53 15.97 23.04 19.13
N GLY A 54 15.87 22.29 20.24
CA GLY A 54 14.60 21.86 20.82
C GLY A 54 14.03 20.56 20.25
N THR A 55 14.76 19.84 19.38
CA THR A 55 14.31 18.57 18.78
C THR A 55 14.29 17.43 19.80
N PHE A 56 13.24 16.62 19.73
CA PHE A 56 13.13 15.29 20.34
C PHE A 56 13.47 14.21 19.30
N LEU A 57 14.48 13.37 19.56
CA LEU A 57 15.00 12.37 18.61
C LEU A 57 14.52 10.94 18.98
N CYS A 58 13.95 10.22 18.04
CA CYS A 58 13.64 8.79 18.18
C CYS A 58 14.76 7.93 17.56
N CYS A 59 15.53 7.24 18.38
CA CYS A 59 16.68 6.41 17.99
C CYS A 59 16.20 5.00 17.60
N LYS A 60 15.50 4.86 16.45
CA LYS A 60 14.88 3.59 16.01
C LYS A 60 15.81 2.68 15.22
N GLY A 61 15.50 1.38 15.21
CA GLY A 61 16.15 0.38 14.38
C GLY A 61 17.57 0.07 14.83
N ARG A 62 18.51 -0.10 13.89
CA ARG A 62 19.92 -0.36 14.20
C ARG A 62 20.67 0.95 14.47
N PHE A 63 20.14 1.75 15.40
CA PHE A 63 20.73 3.04 15.75
C PHE A 63 22.08 2.83 16.44
N LYS A 64 23.07 3.68 16.14
CA LYS A 64 24.42 3.62 16.70
C LYS A 64 24.78 4.92 17.38
N ALA A 65 25.57 4.86 18.46
CA ALA A 65 26.08 6.03 19.20
C ALA A 65 26.82 7.02 18.28
N GLU A 66 27.53 6.51 17.26
CA GLU A 66 28.26 7.33 16.29
C GLU A 66 27.36 8.35 15.55
N TYR A 67 26.05 8.05 15.41
CA TYR A 67 25.10 8.96 14.76
C TYR A 67 24.77 10.20 15.61
N LEU A 68 25.14 10.19 16.90
CA LEU A 68 24.97 11.31 17.83
C LEU A 68 26.22 12.23 17.89
N GLN A 69 27.25 11.96 17.11
CA GLN A 69 28.43 12.78 17.08
C GLN A 69 28.10 14.23 16.67
N GLY A 70 28.43 15.21 17.53
CA GLY A 70 28.16 16.63 17.31
C GLY A 70 26.67 17.02 17.46
N ILE A 71 25.84 16.15 17.98
CA ILE A 71 24.38 16.37 18.08
C ILE A 71 24.03 17.43 19.12
N ASP A 72 24.81 17.57 20.19
CA ASP A 72 24.60 18.56 21.25
C ASP A 72 24.81 19.99 20.73
N GLU A 73 25.77 20.21 19.81
CA GLU A 73 26.00 21.49 19.15
C GLU A 73 24.80 21.90 18.27
N ARG A 74 24.00 20.93 17.84
CA ARG A 74 22.78 21.15 17.05
C ARG A 74 21.54 21.38 17.92
N GLY A 75 21.71 21.27 19.26
CA GLY A 75 20.66 21.61 20.23
C GLY A 75 19.63 20.49 20.43
N LEU A 76 20.05 19.22 20.40
CA LEU A 76 19.18 18.10 20.77
C LEU A 76 18.61 18.33 22.19
N ALA A 77 17.28 18.31 22.33
CA ALA A 77 16.63 18.55 23.62
C ALA A 77 16.46 17.26 24.44
N ALA A 78 16.12 16.14 23.78
CA ALA A 78 15.99 14.82 24.40
C ALA A 78 15.99 13.73 23.32
N TYR A 79 16.18 12.49 23.74
CA TYR A 79 16.02 11.33 22.87
C TYR A 79 15.21 10.21 23.53
N VAL A 80 14.62 9.31 22.71
CA VAL A 80 14.04 8.04 23.14
C VAL A 80 14.76 6.90 22.45
N SER A 81 15.11 5.84 23.19
CA SER A 81 15.89 4.71 22.71
C SER A 81 15.65 3.46 23.55
N GLU A 82 15.94 2.28 22.98
CA GLU A 82 16.06 1.02 23.74
C GLU A 82 17.40 0.91 24.49
N ASN A 83 18.37 1.73 24.12
CA ASN A 83 19.73 1.73 24.69
C ASN A 83 20.07 3.09 25.29
N ASP A 84 20.91 3.08 26.32
CA ASP A 84 21.52 4.28 26.87
C ASP A 84 22.59 4.83 25.92
N PHE A 85 22.52 6.13 25.65
CA PHE A 85 23.49 6.90 24.87
C PHE A 85 24.06 8.10 25.64
N SER A 86 23.99 8.09 26.97
CA SER A 86 24.50 9.17 27.83
C SER A 86 26.00 9.46 27.66
N ASP A 87 26.77 8.49 27.19
CA ASP A 87 28.19 8.70 26.84
C ASP A 87 28.38 9.47 25.52
N ALA A 88 27.36 9.54 24.66
CA ALA A 88 27.43 10.16 23.33
C ALA A 88 26.75 11.52 23.24
N THR A 89 25.88 11.89 24.21
CA THR A 89 25.14 13.16 24.25
C THR A 89 24.82 13.56 25.68
N GLN A 90 24.74 14.90 25.92
CA GLN A 90 24.30 15.49 27.19
C GLN A 90 22.75 15.62 27.28
N ALA A 91 22.03 15.35 26.21
CA ALA A 91 20.59 15.38 26.19
C ALA A 91 20.01 14.23 27.05
N PRO A 92 18.91 14.47 27.80
CA PRO A 92 18.24 13.40 28.55
C PRO A 92 17.67 12.33 27.61
N GLY A 93 17.88 11.06 27.96
CA GLY A 93 17.32 9.91 27.28
C GLY A 93 16.14 9.30 28.03
N LEU A 94 15.03 9.09 27.32
CA LEU A 94 13.94 8.21 27.77
C LEU A 94 14.26 6.80 27.27
N ILE A 95 14.64 5.91 28.17
CA ILE A 95 14.98 4.52 27.84
C ILE A 95 13.72 3.67 27.92
N VAL A 96 13.42 2.95 26.83
CA VAL A 96 12.17 2.23 26.65
C VAL A 96 12.39 0.76 26.24
N ASP A 97 11.38 -0.07 26.41
CA ASP A 97 11.40 -1.47 25.97
C ASP A 97 11.20 -1.62 24.46
N ASP A 98 10.52 -0.66 23.82
CA ASP A 98 10.17 -0.70 22.39
C ASP A 98 10.12 0.74 21.83
N VAL A 99 11.17 1.11 21.11
CA VAL A 99 11.28 2.47 20.57
C VAL A 99 10.29 2.76 19.44
N ARG A 100 9.83 1.74 18.70
CA ARG A 100 8.85 1.94 17.62
C ARG A 100 7.46 2.26 18.17
N LYS A 101 7.04 1.55 19.21
CA LYS A 101 5.80 1.87 19.94
C LYS A 101 5.88 3.21 20.64
N ALA A 102 7.01 3.50 21.27
CA ALA A 102 7.26 4.81 21.88
C ALA A 102 7.17 5.93 20.83
N MET A 103 7.83 5.78 19.69
CA MET A 103 7.78 6.73 18.58
C MET A 103 6.34 6.98 18.10
N ALA A 104 5.53 5.93 17.95
CA ALA A 104 4.15 6.06 17.51
C ALA A 104 3.32 6.89 18.51
N LEU A 105 3.38 6.57 19.81
CA LEU A 105 2.65 7.30 20.85
C LEU A 105 3.09 8.75 20.98
N LEU A 106 4.42 8.99 21.00
CA LEU A 106 5.00 10.32 21.13
C LEU A 106 4.68 11.19 19.90
N SER A 107 4.71 10.61 18.70
CA SER A 107 4.35 11.33 17.48
C SER A 107 2.87 11.69 17.45
N ALA A 108 1.98 10.77 17.85
CA ALA A 108 0.55 11.08 17.96
C ALA A 108 0.32 12.28 18.89
N GLU A 109 0.96 12.29 20.05
CA GLU A 109 0.81 13.38 21.02
C GLU A 109 1.44 14.69 20.53
N PHE A 110 2.66 14.62 19.94
CA PHE A 110 3.35 15.79 19.38
C PHE A 110 2.51 16.51 18.31
N TYR A 111 1.88 15.74 17.42
CA TYR A 111 1.02 16.28 16.35
C TYR A 111 -0.43 16.54 16.81
N GLY A 112 -0.72 16.52 18.13
CA GLY A 112 -2.01 16.89 18.70
C GLY A 112 -3.11 15.88 18.42
N ARG A 113 -2.78 14.59 18.37
CA ARG A 113 -3.68 13.43 18.19
C ARG A 113 -4.61 13.60 16.98
N PRO A 114 -4.07 13.76 15.76
CA PRO A 114 -4.88 14.01 14.58
C PRO A 114 -5.82 12.85 14.25
N GLN A 115 -5.46 11.62 14.63
CA GLN A 115 -6.29 10.42 14.45
C GLN A 115 -7.63 10.48 15.20
N ASP A 116 -7.75 11.32 16.23
CA ASP A 116 -9.00 11.52 16.98
C ASP A 116 -9.92 12.56 16.31
N GLN A 117 -9.41 13.25 15.29
CA GLN A 117 -10.11 14.29 14.52
C GLN A 117 -10.51 13.82 13.12
N LEU A 118 -10.05 12.64 12.71
CA LEU A 118 -10.36 11.99 11.44
C LEU A 118 -11.14 10.71 11.68
N LYS A 119 -12.03 10.36 10.76
CA LYS A 119 -12.51 8.99 10.64
C LYS A 119 -11.51 8.21 9.79
N VAL A 120 -10.79 7.28 10.42
CA VAL A 120 -9.70 6.56 9.79
C VAL A 120 -10.16 5.20 9.27
N VAL A 121 -9.99 4.97 7.97
CA VAL A 121 -10.25 3.69 7.29
C VAL A 121 -8.94 2.99 6.99
N GLY A 122 -8.76 1.77 7.49
CA GLY A 122 -7.59 0.94 7.21
C GLY A 122 -7.93 -0.21 6.26
N ILE A 123 -7.19 -0.36 5.16
CA ILE A 123 -7.44 -1.39 4.15
C ILE A 123 -6.27 -2.37 4.09
N THR A 124 -6.53 -3.65 4.39
CA THR A 124 -5.56 -4.73 4.26
C THR A 124 -6.05 -5.85 3.34
N GLY A 125 -5.13 -6.63 2.85
CA GLY A 125 -5.37 -7.75 1.94
C GLY A 125 -4.07 -8.10 1.20
N THR A 126 -4.02 -9.23 0.54
CA THR A 126 -2.89 -9.54 -0.34
C THR A 126 -2.98 -8.68 -1.60
N LYS A 127 -4.13 -8.63 -2.26
CA LYS A 127 -4.39 -7.89 -3.49
C LYS A 127 -5.51 -6.87 -3.33
N GLY A 128 -5.57 -5.88 -4.24
CA GLY A 128 -6.66 -4.92 -4.34
C GLY A 128 -6.61 -3.74 -3.38
N LYS A 129 -5.66 -3.67 -2.43
CA LYS A 129 -5.58 -2.60 -1.43
C LYS A 129 -5.57 -1.20 -2.06
N THR A 130 -4.65 -0.97 -2.98
CA THR A 130 -4.49 0.34 -3.65
C THR A 130 -5.75 0.73 -4.41
N THR A 131 -6.27 -0.17 -5.25
CA THR A 131 -7.50 0.10 -6.00
C THR A 131 -8.68 0.37 -5.08
N THR A 132 -8.86 -0.45 -4.04
CA THR A 132 -9.93 -0.22 -3.06
C THR A 132 -9.72 1.11 -2.32
N ALA A 133 -8.49 1.50 -1.99
CA ALA A 133 -8.21 2.76 -1.31
C ALA A 133 -8.60 3.97 -2.16
N TYR A 134 -8.23 3.98 -3.44
CA TYR A 134 -8.61 5.06 -4.37
C TYR A 134 -10.13 5.11 -4.62
N LEU A 135 -10.77 3.96 -4.85
CA LEU A 135 -12.22 3.89 -5.02
C LEU A 135 -12.94 4.33 -3.74
N THR A 136 -12.42 3.96 -2.56
CA THR A 136 -12.97 4.39 -1.27
C THR A 136 -12.80 5.90 -1.08
N GLN A 137 -11.63 6.46 -1.40
CA GLN A 137 -11.40 7.90 -1.34
C GLN A 137 -12.39 8.65 -2.25
N ALA A 138 -12.53 8.22 -3.50
CA ALA A 138 -13.47 8.82 -4.45
C ALA A 138 -14.92 8.77 -3.92
N MET A 139 -15.34 7.59 -3.44
CA MET A 139 -16.66 7.40 -2.84
C MET A 139 -16.89 8.31 -1.62
N LEU A 140 -15.92 8.37 -0.69
CA LEU A 140 -16.01 9.21 0.50
C LEU A 140 -15.94 10.71 0.15
N ASN A 141 -15.15 11.10 -0.85
CA ASN A 141 -15.14 12.48 -1.37
C ASN A 141 -16.52 12.89 -1.91
N GLY A 142 -17.16 12.04 -2.71
CA GLY A 142 -18.53 12.28 -3.17
C GLY A 142 -19.53 12.40 -2.02
N CYS A 143 -19.40 11.58 -1.00
CA CYS A 143 -20.26 11.60 0.17
C CYS A 143 -19.99 12.80 1.11
N SER A 144 -18.75 13.27 1.24
CA SER A 144 -18.33 14.30 2.21
C SER A 144 -18.10 15.68 1.59
N GLY A 145 -18.20 15.83 0.28
CA GLY A 145 -17.89 17.08 -0.42
C GLY A 145 -16.38 17.35 -0.52
N GLY A 146 -15.59 16.31 -0.81
CA GLY A 146 -14.15 16.42 -1.06
C GLY A 146 -13.26 16.36 0.19
N LYS A 147 -13.73 15.77 1.29
CA LYS A 147 -13.02 15.81 2.59
C LYS A 147 -12.36 14.49 2.99
N CYS A 148 -11.78 13.77 2.04
CA CYS A 148 -11.13 12.49 2.29
C CYS A 148 -9.66 12.49 1.85
N ALA A 149 -8.74 12.32 2.79
CA ALA A 149 -7.33 12.11 2.58
C ALA A 149 -7.04 10.64 2.19
N LEU A 150 -5.88 10.40 1.58
CA LEU A 150 -5.41 9.08 1.15
C LEU A 150 -3.95 8.86 1.52
N PHE A 151 -3.62 7.68 2.08
CA PHE A 151 -2.27 7.12 2.14
C PHE A 151 -2.25 5.80 1.38
N SER A 152 -1.51 5.73 0.30
CA SER A 152 -1.43 4.53 -0.53
C SER A 152 0.01 4.18 -0.93
N SER A 153 0.19 3.06 -1.60
CA SER A 153 1.49 2.65 -2.13
C SER A 153 1.92 3.43 -3.37
N VAL A 154 1.01 4.18 -3.99
CA VAL A 154 1.27 4.98 -5.19
C VAL A 154 1.43 6.45 -4.81
N ASP A 155 0.39 7.03 -4.22
CA ASP A 155 0.37 8.43 -3.83
C ASP A 155 -0.21 8.64 -2.43
N ASN A 156 0.15 9.78 -1.83
CA ASN A 156 -0.53 10.36 -0.68
C ASN A 156 -1.32 11.61 -1.14
N CYS A 157 -2.52 11.80 -0.61
CA CYS A 157 -3.35 12.97 -0.86
C CYS A 157 -3.85 13.52 0.47
N LEU A 158 -3.45 14.75 0.83
CA LEU A 158 -3.71 15.33 2.15
C LEU A 158 -4.76 16.44 2.15
N ASP A 159 -5.27 16.80 0.96
CA ASP A 159 -6.22 17.90 0.75
C ASP A 159 -7.45 17.49 -0.09
N GLY A 160 -7.56 16.19 -0.41
CA GLY A 160 -8.64 15.60 -1.19
C GLY A 160 -8.46 15.69 -2.72
N HIS A 161 -7.43 16.38 -3.22
CA HIS A 161 -7.25 16.61 -4.67
C HIS A 161 -5.81 16.67 -5.17
N THR A 162 -4.81 16.92 -4.32
CA THR A 162 -3.39 16.97 -4.72
C THR A 162 -2.70 15.66 -4.35
N TYR A 163 -2.23 14.93 -5.35
CA TYR A 163 -1.55 13.64 -5.17
C TYR A 163 -0.04 13.83 -5.24
N MET A 164 0.67 13.25 -4.27
CA MET A 164 2.12 13.26 -4.13
C MET A 164 2.63 11.83 -4.04
N GLU A 165 3.70 11.51 -4.76
CA GLU A 165 4.31 10.17 -4.76
C GLU A 165 4.58 9.67 -3.32
N SER A 166 4.28 8.41 -3.07
CA SER A 166 4.44 7.77 -1.78
C SER A 166 5.70 6.90 -1.73
N ASP A 167 6.46 7.00 -0.64
CA ASP A 167 7.65 6.15 -0.42
C ASP A 167 7.31 4.75 0.12
N LEU A 168 6.18 4.61 0.81
CA LEU A 168 5.81 3.37 1.52
C LEU A 168 4.30 3.14 1.49
N THR A 169 3.88 1.90 1.26
CA THR A 169 2.46 1.50 1.34
C THR A 169 1.78 1.94 2.62
N THR A 170 2.46 1.81 3.74
CA THR A 170 2.04 2.34 5.04
C THR A 170 3.19 3.17 5.58
N PRO A 171 3.02 4.47 5.79
CA PRO A 171 4.08 5.34 6.29
C PRO A 171 4.63 4.89 7.65
N GLU A 172 5.86 5.29 7.98
CA GLU A 172 6.36 5.19 9.37
C GLU A 172 5.42 5.98 10.29
N SER A 173 5.25 5.52 11.55
CA SER A 173 4.24 6.09 12.45
C SER A 173 4.38 7.60 12.61
N MET A 174 5.61 8.12 12.73
CA MET A 174 5.85 9.57 12.83
C MET A 174 5.39 10.34 11.59
N ASP A 175 5.70 9.82 10.40
CA ASP A 175 5.28 10.43 9.15
C ASP A 175 3.76 10.36 8.97
N ALA A 176 3.15 9.22 9.36
CA ALA A 176 1.70 9.05 9.33
C ALA A 176 0.99 10.11 10.20
N PHE A 177 1.42 10.31 11.45
CA PHE A 177 0.79 11.31 12.32
C PHE A 177 1.05 12.76 11.86
N ARG A 178 2.23 13.04 11.31
CA ARG A 178 2.52 14.34 10.68
C ARG A 178 1.56 14.61 9.52
N MET A 179 1.43 13.66 8.60
CA MET A 179 0.53 13.78 7.45
C MET A 179 -0.95 13.80 7.85
N MET A 180 -1.35 13.06 8.89
CA MET A 180 -2.70 13.16 9.46
C MET A 180 -2.97 14.57 10.02
N ARG A 181 -1.98 15.20 10.69
CA ARG A 181 -2.11 16.59 11.17
C ARG A 181 -2.32 17.55 10.01
N GLU A 182 -1.50 17.41 8.97
CA GLU A 182 -1.62 18.23 7.75
C GLU A 182 -3.00 18.04 7.08
N ALA A 183 -3.49 16.80 6.99
CA ALA A 183 -4.83 16.52 6.45
C ALA A 183 -5.94 17.19 7.28
N VAL A 184 -5.85 17.14 8.62
CA VAL A 184 -6.80 17.85 9.49
C VAL A 184 -6.73 19.37 9.28
N ASP A 185 -5.53 19.94 9.17
CA ASP A 185 -5.32 21.36 8.92
C ASP A 185 -5.85 21.80 7.55
N ASN A 186 -5.84 20.90 6.57
CA ASN A 186 -6.48 21.07 5.26
C ASN A 186 -8.00 20.86 5.28
N GLY A 187 -8.59 20.55 6.44
CA GLY A 187 -10.04 20.40 6.60
C GLY A 187 -10.58 19.03 6.24
N MET A 188 -9.73 18.00 6.15
CA MET A 188 -10.17 16.62 5.91
C MET A 188 -10.92 16.07 7.14
N GLU A 189 -11.96 15.29 6.88
CA GLU A 189 -12.77 14.60 7.90
C GLU A 189 -12.53 13.08 7.88
N TYR A 190 -12.04 12.56 6.77
CA TYR A 190 -11.77 11.13 6.54
C TYR A 190 -10.32 10.93 6.10
N LEU A 191 -9.79 9.77 6.45
CA LEU A 191 -8.53 9.26 5.92
C LEU A 191 -8.72 7.80 5.52
N VAL A 192 -8.40 7.47 4.28
CA VAL A 192 -8.25 6.10 3.81
C VAL A 192 -6.78 5.76 3.74
N MET A 193 -6.35 4.65 4.34
CA MET A 193 -4.96 4.23 4.28
C MET A 193 -4.80 2.74 4.01
N GLU A 194 -3.81 2.39 3.19
CA GLU A 194 -3.38 1.02 3.03
C GLU A 194 -2.61 0.56 4.26
N VAL A 195 -2.94 -0.64 4.75
CA VAL A 195 -2.27 -1.29 5.89
C VAL A 195 -1.60 -2.57 5.43
N SER A 196 -0.29 -2.51 5.25
CA SER A 196 0.53 -3.68 4.89
C SER A 196 0.70 -4.63 6.08
N SER A 197 1.09 -5.87 5.83
CA SER A 197 1.46 -6.82 6.90
C SER A 197 2.66 -6.32 7.71
N GLN A 198 3.62 -5.69 7.03
CA GLN A 198 4.78 -5.08 7.67
C GLN A 198 4.41 -3.93 8.63
N ALA A 199 3.31 -3.22 8.37
CA ALA A 199 2.85 -2.15 9.24
C ALA A 199 2.60 -2.64 10.68
N TYR A 200 2.08 -3.87 10.83
CA TYR A 200 1.93 -4.50 12.14
C TYR A 200 3.24 -5.10 12.67
N LYS A 201 4.06 -5.66 11.80
CA LYS A 201 5.32 -6.28 12.21
C LYS A 201 6.34 -5.27 12.79
N VAL A 202 6.27 -4.02 12.33
CA VAL A 202 7.19 -2.95 12.76
C VAL A 202 6.46 -1.76 13.39
N ASP A 203 5.27 -1.98 13.95
CA ASP A 203 4.48 -1.05 14.77
C ASP A 203 4.14 0.31 14.13
N ARG A 204 4.03 0.38 12.78
CA ARG A 204 3.70 1.63 12.06
C ARG A 204 2.31 2.17 12.37
N VAL A 205 1.39 1.28 12.72
CA VAL A 205 -0.01 1.60 13.06
C VAL A 205 -0.31 1.46 14.55
N PHE A 206 0.72 1.36 15.39
CA PHE A 206 0.55 1.30 16.84
C PHE A 206 -0.09 2.60 17.35
N GLY A 207 -1.06 2.48 18.23
CA GLY A 207 -1.82 3.62 18.76
C GLY A 207 -2.95 4.13 17.86
N LEU A 208 -3.12 3.58 16.64
CA LEU A 208 -4.29 3.84 15.80
C LEU A 208 -5.44 2.89 16.16
N THR A 209 -6.67 3.39 16.09
CA THR A 209 -7.89 2.60 16.03
C THR A 209 -8.64 3.01 14.78
N PHE A 210 -8.85 2.09 13.86
CA PHE A 210 -9.60 2.35 12.64
C PHE A 210 -11.10 2.43 12.94
N ASP A 211 -11.80 3.44 12.44
CA ASP A 211 -13.26 3.48 12.50
C ASP A 211 -13.87 2.37 11.64
N VAL A 212 -13.27 2.12 10.47
CA VAL A 212 -13.58 1.00 9.62
C VAL A 212 -12.29 0.34 9.18
N ALA A 213 -12.18 -0.97 9.32
CA ALA A 213 -11.13 -1.76 8.68
C ALA A 213 -11.72 -2.58 7.53
N ALA A 214 -10.97 -2.76 6.45
CA ALA A 214 -11.31 -3.70 5.38
C ALA A 214 -10.25 -4.80 5.28
N PHE A 215 -10.70 -6.06 5.30
CA PHE A 215 -9.90 -7.24 5.01
C PHE A 215 -10.36 -7.84 3.68
N LEU A 216 -9.65 -7.54 2.60
CA LEU A 216 -10.11 -7.85 1.25
C LEU A 216 -10.00 -9.34 0.93
N ASN A 217 -8.79 -9.87 1.07
CA ASN A 217 -8.45 -11.25 0.72
C ASN A 217 -7.12 -11.66 1.36
N ILE A 218 -6.80 -12.96 1.28
CA ILE A 218 -5.51 -13.50 1.72
C ILE A 218 -5.08 -14.66 0.81
N SER A 219 -3.85 -14.61 0.37
CA SER A 219 -3.13 -15.69 -0.33
C SER A 219 -1.65 -15.64 0.05
N PRO A 220 -0.87 -16.71 -0.15
CA PRO A 220 0.56 -16.67 0.08
C PRO A 220 1.23 -15.54 -0.71
N ASP A 221 1.98 -14.69 -0.02
CA ASP A 221 2.77 -13.61 -0.59
C ASP A 221 3.77 -13.11 0.48
N HIS A 222 4.85 -12.43 0.07
CA HIS A 222 5.86 -11.90 0.99
C HIS A 222 6.54 -12.94 1.90
N ILE A 223 6.57 -14.22 1.49
CA ILE A 223 7.19 -15.27 2.27
C ILE A 223 8.71 -15.25 2.00
N SER A 224 9.47 -14.81 2.99
CA SER A 224 10.93 -14.76 2.93
C SER A 224 11.54 -14.61 4.33
N PRO A 225 12.82 -14.94 4.52
CA PRO A 225 13.49 -14.78 5.82
C PRO A 225 13.53 -13.33 6.33
N ILE A 226 13.45 -12.35 5.44
CA ILE A 226 13.56 -10.92 5.79
C ILE A 226 12.20 -10.23 5.95
N GLU A 227 11.11 -10.80 5.40
CA GLU A 227 9.76 -10.24 5.54
C GLU A 227 8.92 -11.11 6.49
N HIS A 228 8.31 -12.18 5.96
CA HIS A 228 7.54 -13.14 6.74
C HIS A 228 8.11 -14.54 6.57
N PRO A 229 8.58 -15.21 7.64
CA PRO A 229 9.19 -16.54 7.51
C PRO A 229 8.19 -17.61 7.08
N THR A 230 6.90 -17.41 7.36
CA THR A 230 5.82 -18.33 7.00
C THR A 230 4.55 -17.59 6.59
N PHE A 231 3.64 -18.29 5.92
CA PHE A 231 2.31 -17.77 5.62
C PHE A 231 1.50 -17.45 6.90
N GLU A 232 1.66 -18.24 7.96
CA GLU A 232 0.99 -18.03 9.23
C GLU A 232 1.44 -16.71 9.90
N ASP A 233 2.73 -16.35 9.82
CA ASP A 233 3.24 -15.06 10.30
C ASP A 233 2.64 -13.90 9.49
N TYR A 234 2.60 -14.04 8.15
CA TYR A 234 1.98 -13.06 7.26
C TYR A 234 0.48 -12.86 7.56
N LEU A 235 -0.27 -13.97 7.69
CA LEU A 235 -1.68 -13.96 8.04
C LEU A 235 -1.90 -13.39 9.44
N HIS A 236 -1.06 -13.77 10.42
CA HIS A 236 -1.13 -13.24 11.79
C HIS A 236 -1.00 -11.73 11.83
N CYS A 237 0.00 -11.18 11.12
CA CYS A 237 0.19 -9.72 11.03
C CYS A 237 -1.04 -9.02 10.47
N LYS A 238 -1.60 -9.48 9.36
CA LYS A 238 -2.80 -8.86 8.77
C LYS A 238 -4.04 -8.95 9.66
N ARG A 239 -4.21 -10.06 10.36
CA ARG A 239 -5.36 -10.27 11.27
C ARG A 239 -5.38 -9.29 12.46
N GLN A 240 -4.22 -8.67 12.81
CA GLN A 240 -4.21 -7.69 13.90
C GLN A 240 -5.15 -6.50 13.63
N ILE A 241 -5.44 -6.16 12.37
CA ILE A 241 -6.36 -5.06 12.01
C ILE A 241 -7.75 -5.26 12.62
N VAL A 242 -8.19 -6.51 12.80
CA VAL A 242 -9.49 -6.83 13.40
C VAL A 242 -9.56 -6.40 14.86
N LYS A 243 -8.42 -6.40 15.56
CA LYS A 243 -8.35 -6.06 17.00
C LYS A 243 -8.30 -4.56 17.26
N ASN A 244 -7.94 -3.76 16.23
CA ASN A 244 -7.86 -2.31 16.38
C ASN A 244 -8.77 -1.57 15.40
N CYS A 245 -9.98 -2.12 15.18
CA CYS A 245 -11.03 -1.43 14.43
C CYS A 245 -12.37 -1.45 15.17
N ARG A 246 -13.26 -0.50 14.82
CA ARG A 246 -14.63 -0.40 15.35
C ARG A 246 -15.64 -1.16 14.50
N ALA A 247 -15.40 -1.27 13.19
CA ALA A 247 -16.20 -2.05 12.24
C ALA A 247 -15.27 -2.72 11.23
N LEU A 248 -15.65 -3.92 10.77
CA LEU A 248 -14.89 -4.71 9.79
C LEU A 248 -15.69 -4.89 8.51
N VAL A 249 -15.07 -4.59 7.38
CA VAL A 249 -15.53 -4.99 6.05
C VAL A 249 -14.70 -6.19 5.60
N LEU A 250 -15.36 -7.29 5.20
CA LEU A 250 -14.70 -8.56 4.92
C LEU A 250 -15.12 -9.12 3.56
N GLY A 251 -14.15 -9.48 2.71
CA GLY A 251 -14.40 -10.27 1.51
C GLY A 251 -15.07 -11.60 1.87
N ALA A 252 -16.26 -11.85 1.33
CA ALA A 252 -17.04 -13.05 1.66
C ALA A 252 -16.35 -14.34 1.18
N ASP A 253 -15.63 -14.26 0.07
CA ASP A 253 -14.84 -15.32 -0.59
C ASP A 253 -13.37 -15.39 -0.11
N CYS A 254 -12.99 -14.57 0.86
CA CYS A 254 -11.65 -14.58 1.43
C CYS A 254 -11.28 -15.98 1.96
N ALA A 255 -10.14 -16.53 1.56
CA ALA A 255 -9.70 -17.89 1.87
C ALA A 255 -9.68 -18.25 3.37
N ARG A 256 -9.65 -17.28 4.27
CA ARG A 256 -9.68 -17.45 5.73
C ARG A 256 -10.82 -16.66 6.40
N ALA A 257 -11.91 -16.40 5.65
CA ALA A 257 -13.03 -15.59 6.13
C ALA A 257 -13.58 -16.07 7.49
N ASP A 258 -13.70 -17.39 7.69
CA ASP A 258 -14.23 -17.94 8.95
C ASP A 258 -13.34 -17.63 10.15
N LEU A 259 -12.01 -17.71 9.98
CA LEU A 259 -11.03 -17.37 11.02
C LEU A 259 -11.11 -15.86 11.36
N ILE A 260 -11.21 -15.01 10.33
CA ILE A 260 -11.31 -13.55 10.50
C ILE A 260 -12.65 -13.17 11.16
N ARG A 261 -13.76 -13.83 10.78
CA ARG A 261 -15.05 -13.68 11.48
C ARG A 261 -14.98 -14.13 12.94
N GLN A 262 -14.22 -15.18 13.23
CA GLN A 262 -14.00 -15.61 14.61
C GLN A 262 -13.25 -14.54 15.41
N ASP A 263 -12.18 -13.94 14.85
CA ASP A 263 -11.47 -12.84 15.48
C ASP A 263 -12.39 -11.64 15.75
N ALA A 264 -13.22 -11.26 14.76
CA ALA A 264 -14.18 -10.17 14.91
C ALA A 264 -15.21 -10.44 16.03
N ARG A 265 -15.72 -11.67 16.13
CA ARG A 265 -16.60 -12.06 17.25
C ARG A 265 -15.91 -11.93 18.60
N HIS A 266 -14.65 -12.40 18.72
CA HIS A 266 -13.87 -12.29 19.97
C HIS A 266 -13.59 -10.82 20.34
N ALA A 267 -13.40 -9.96 19.35
CA ALA A 267 -13.18 -8.53 19.55
C ALA A 267 -14.49 -7.72 19.66
N SER A 268 -15.66 -8.36 19.51
CA SER A 268 -16.98 -7.71 19.48
C SER A 268 -17.10 -6.66 18.38
N VAL A 269 -16.46 -6.88 17.21
CA VAL A 269 -16.46 -6.00 16.06
C VAL A 269 -17.55 -6.42 15.08
N PRO A 270 -18.48 -5.52 14.69
CA PRO A 270 -19.48 -5.81 13.67
C PRO A 270 -18.83 -6.03 12.30
N VAL A 271 -19.39 -6.96 11.51
CA VAL A 271 -18.85 -7.34 10.20
C VAL A 271 -19.88 -7.03 9.13
N THR A 272 -19.45 -6.31 8.08
CA THR A 272 -20.17 -6.16 6.81
C THR A 272 -19.39 -6.92 5.74
N THR A 273 -20.05 -7.71 4.92
CA THR A 273 -19.42 -8.53 3.88
C THR A 273 -19.60 -7.91 2.49
N PHE A 274 -18.61 -8.14 1.62
CA PHE A 274 -18.71 -7.80 0.21
C PHE A 274 -18.27 -8.97 -0.67
N ALA A 275 -18.78 -9.02 -1.91
CA ALA A 275 -18.40 -10.02 -2.91
C ALA A 275 -18.58 -9.51 -4.35
N LEU A 276 -17.91 -10.20 -5.29
CA LEU A 276 -18.34 -10.23 -6.68
C LEU A 276 -19.59 -11.12 -6.78
N GLY A 277 -20.54 -10.75 -7.64
CA GLY A 277 -21.83 -11.42 -7.79
C GLY A 277 -21.75 -12.92 -8.12
N GLY A 278 -22.88 -13.59 -8.09
CA GLY A 278 -23.05 -15.04 -8.20
C GLY A 278 -23.91 -15.58 -7.05
N ASP A 279 -23.57 -16.76 -6.53
CA ASP A 279 -24.29 -17.40 -5.40
C ASP A 279 -23.95 -16.79 -4.02
N SER A 280 -23.29 -15.64 -3.99
CA SER A 280 -22.89 -14.97 -2.75
C SER A 280 -24.09 -14.35 -2.03
N THR A 281 -24.11 -14.45 -0.70
CA THR A 281 -25.09 -13.81 0.20
C THR A 281 -24.46 -12.62 0.93
N ALA A 282 -23.47 -11.95 0.33
CA ALA A 282 -22.80 -10.81 0.95
C ALA A 282 -23.73 -9.59 1.07
N ASP A 283 -23.48 -8.75 2.07
CA ASP A 283 -24.27 -7.53 2.36
C ASP A 283 -24.15 -6.51 1.22
N VAL A 284 -23.00 -6.44 0.54
CA VAL A 284 -22.73 -5.60 -0.62
C VAL A 284 -22.15 -6.44 -1.74
N MET A 285 -22.71 -6.37 -2.92
CA MET A 285 -22.26 -7.13 -4.09
C MET A 285 -22.07 -6.23 -5.30
N ALA A 286 -21.07 -6.57 -6.12
CA ALA A 286 -20.97 -6.11 -7.49
C ALA A 286 -21.33 -7.27 -8.44
N ALA A 287 -22.25 -7.05 -9.35
CA ALA A 287 -22.67 -8.07 -10.34
C ALA A 287 -22.55 -7.49 -11.75
N PRO A 288 -21.92 -8.20 -12.72
CA PRO A 288 -21.91 -7.77 -14.11
C PRO A 288 -23.34 -7.48 -14.60
N ALA A 289 -23.51 -6.35 -15.30
CA ALA A 289 -24.82 -5.90 -15.79
C ALA A 289 -25.07 -6.28 -17.26
N ASN A 290 -24.03 -6.71 -17.97
CA ASN A 290 -24.05 -7.09 -19.38
C ASN A 290 -23.02 -8.19 -19.68
N ASP A 291 -23.17 -8.85 -20.84
CA ASP A 291 -22.37 -10.01 -21.23
C ASP A 291 -20.88 -9.66 -21.50
N ASP A 292 -20.59 -8.41 -21.86
CA ASP A 292 -19.21 -7.96 -22.11
C ASP A 292 -18.49 -7.44 -20.85
N HIS A 293 -19.17 -7.51 -19.69
CA HIS A 293 -18.66 -7.07 -18.39
C HIS A 293 -18.12 -5.62 -18.37
N SER A 294 -18.60 -4.76 -19.29
CA SER A 294 -18.20 -3.34 -19.30
C SER A 294 -18.96 -2.49 -18.27
N ARG A 295 -20.02 -3.05 -17.68
CA ARG A 295 -20.86 -2.43 -16.66
C ARG A 295 -21.20 -3.44 -15.57
N PHE A 296 -21.39 -2.95 -14.37
CA PHE A 296 -21.82 -3.76 -13.23
C PHE A 296 -22.81 -2.99 -12.35
N SER A 297 -23.65 -3.72 -11.66
CA SER A 297 -24.60 -3.20 -10.67
C SER A 297 -24.01 -3.34 -9.27
N ILE A 298 -24.18 -2.33 -8.43
CA ILE A 298 -23.98 -2.47 -6.98
C ILE A 298 -25.31 -2.84 -6.34
N VAL A 299 -25.27 -3.91 -5.55
CA VAL A 299 -26.44 -4.46 -4.83
C VAL A 299 -26.14 -4.40 -3.32
N ILE A 300 -27.02 -3.79 -2.54
CA ILE A 300 -26.95 -3.74 -1.06
C ILE A 300 -28.19 -4.44 -0.51
N ASP A 301 -28.00 -5.45 0.35
CA ASP A 301 -29.06 -6.23 0.97
C ASP A 301 -30.10 -6.73 -0.07
N GLY A 302 -29.62 -7.19 -1.22
CA GLY A 302 -30.46 -7.68 -2.33
C GLY A 302 -31.11 -6.60 -3.20
N THR A 303 -30.89 -5.33 -2.94
CA THR A 303 -31.44 -4.21 -3.73
C THR A 303 -30.36 -3.54 -4.56
N SER A 304 -30.55 -3.45 -5.89
CA SER A 304 -29.67 -2.67 -6.77
C SER A 304 -29.80 -1.18 -6.48
N ILE A 305 -28.66 -0.52 -6.26
CA ILE A 305 -28.60 0.92 -5.95
C ILE A 305 -28.04 1.76 -7.10
N GLY A 306 -27.51 1.14 -8.14
CA GLY A 306 -27.00 1.79 -9.34
C GLY A 306 -26.13 0.88 -10.19
N GLU A 307 -25.93 1.29 -11.44
CA GLU A 307 -24.99 0.69 -12.37
C GLU A 307 -23.81 1.62 -12.61
N LEU A 308 -22.63 1.05 -12.73
CA LEU A 308 -21.35 1.73 -12.89
C LEU A 308 -20.55 1.16 -14.05
N SER A 309 -19.66 1.99 -14.58
CA SER A 309 -18.61 1.60 -15.54
C SER A 309 -17.30 2.21 -15.09
N LEU A 310 -16.35 1.39 -14.62
CA LEU A 310 -15.05 1.88 -14.16
C LEU A 310 -14.08 2.08 -15.33
N THR A 311 -13.23 3.08 -15.22
CA THR A 311 -12.04 3.18 -16.09
C THR A 311 -11.03 2.06 -15.79
N LEU A 312 -11.02 1.55 -14.56
CA LEU A 312 -10.24 0.40 -14.12
C LEU A 312 -11.01 -0.88 -14.46
N ASP A 313 -10.77 -1.43 -15.63
CA ASP A 313 -11.44 -2.64 -16.12
C ASP A 313 -11.12 -3.90 -15.30
N GLY A 314 -11.95 -4.92 -15.46
CA GLY A 314 -11.81 -6.26 -14.88
C GLY A 314 -12.69 -6.51 -13.66
N ASP A 315 -13.29 -7.71 -13.60
CA ASP A 315 -14.22 -8.13 -12.55
C ASP A 315 -13.67 -8.01 -11.13
N PHE A 316 -12.37 -8.23 -10.96
CA PHE A 316 -11.72 -8.02 -9.65
C PHE A 316 -11.79 -6.56 -9.17
N ASN A 317 -11.87 -5.58 -10.09
CA ASN A 317 -12.08 -4.18 -9.74
C ASN A 317 -13.53 -3.88 -9.36
N TYR A 318 -14.48 -4.65 -9.87
CA TYR A 318 -15.88 -4.58 -9.42
C TYR A 318 -16.00 -5.06 -7.97
N ALA A 319 -15.27 -6.11 -7.58
CA ALA A 319 -15.19 -6.52 -6.18
C ALA A 319 -14.54 -5.42 -5.30
N ASN A 320 -13.49 -4.73 -5.79
CA ASN A 320 -12.88 -3.60 -5.10
C ASN A 320 -13.86 -2.42 -4.94
N ALA A 321 -14.73 -2.17 -5.95
CA ALA A 321 -15.79 -1.16 -5.85
C ALA A 321 -16.86 -1.56 -4.83
N ALA A 322 -17.28 -2.83 -4.80
CA ALA A 322 -18.18 -3.34 -3.76
C ALA A 322 -17.59 -3.17 -2.36
N ALA A 323 -16.29 -3.42 -2.19
CA ALA A 323 -15.57 -3.17 -0.93
C ALA A 323 -15.62 -1.68 -0.56
N ALA A 324 -15.37 -0.75 -1.51
CA ALA A 324 -15.43 0.69 -1.26
C ALA A 324 -16.83 1.14 -0.80
N VAL A 325 -17.89 0.61 -1.41
CA VAL A 325 -19.28 0.86 -1.01
C VAL A 325 -19.58 0.28 0.38
N ALA A 326 -19.11 -0.94 0.68
CA ALA A 326 -19.26 -1.55 1.99
C ALA A 326 -18.54 -0.75 3.09
N ILE A 327 -17.34 -0.19 2.78
CA ILE A 327 -16.60 0.70 3.68
C ILE A 327 -17.38 1.99 3.93
N ALA A 328 -17.90 2.64 2.88
CA ALA A 328 -18.69 3.87 3.04
C ALA A 328 -19.96 3.62 3.89
N ARG A 329 -20.65 2.48 3.66
CA ARG A 329 -21.79 2.04 4.49
C ARG A 329 -21.38 1.85 5.95
N ALA A 330 -20.28 1.15 6.21
CA ALA A 330 -19.77 0.93 7.56
C ALA A 330 -19.30 2.23 8.24
N ALA A 331 -18.86 3.23 7.46
CA ALA A 331 -18.53 4.58 7.93
C ALA A 331 -19.77 5.44 8.26
N GLY A 332 -20.99 4.93 7.98
CA GLY A 332 -22.25 5.53 8.38
C GLY A 332 -23.01 6.26 7.26
N PHE A 333 -22.62 6.12 5.98
CA PHE A 333 -23.36 6.71 4.88
C PHE A 333 -24.59 5.86 4.51
N ASP A 334 -25.73 6.56 4.35
CA ASP A 334 -27.01 5.93 3.99
C ASP A 334 -27.22 5.93 2.47
N PHE A 335 -27.18 4.75 1.85
CA PHE A 335 -27.43 4.55 0.43
C PHE A 335 -28.91 4.64 0.03
N GLY A 336 -29.82 4.90 0.97
CA GLY A 336 -31.17 5.37 0.68
C GLY A 336 -31.19 6.81 0.19
N SER A 337 -30.17 7.63 0.52
CA SER A 337 -30.06 9.03 0.12
C SER A 337 -29.60 9.19 -1.34
N ALA A 338 -30.04 10.28 -2.00
CA ALA A 338 -29.57 10.63 -3.34
C ALA A 338 -28.08 10.94 -3.36
N GLN A 339 -27.55 11.65 -2.36
CA GLN A 339 -26.14 12.01 -2.27
C GLN A 339 -25.22 10.79 -2.29
N ALA A 340 -25.50 9.75 -1.48
CA ALA A 340 -24.68 8.54 -1.46
C ALA A 340 -24.76 7.75 -2.77
N LYS A 341 -25.93 7.76 -3.44
CA LYS A 341 -26.10 7.15 -4.78
C LYS A 341 -25.35 7.92 -5.86
N ASP A 342 -25.37 9.25 -5.82
CA ASP A 342 -24.63 10.08 -6.77
C ASP A 342 -23.12 9.92 -6.57
N ALA A 343 -22.66 9.75 -5.32
CA ALA A 343 -21.26 9.51 -4.98
C ALA A 343 -20.69 8.20 -5.58
N LEU A 344 -21.53 7.22 -5.94
CA LEU A 344 -21.07 6.02 -6.66
C LEU A 344 -20.34 6.38 -7.94
N ARG A 345 -20.79 7.42 -8.65
CA ARG A 345 -20.23 7.82 -9.95
C ARG A 345 -18.83 8.44 -9.83
N GLU A 346 -18.45 8.91 -8.65
CA GLU A 346 -17.10 9.40 -8.40
C GLU A 346 -16.04 8.30 -8.54
N MET A 347 -16.43 7.03 -8.46
CA MET A 347 -15.53 5.90 -8.69
C MET A 347 -15.27 5.65 -10.19
N GLU A 348 -16.16 6.05 -11.09
CA GLU A 348 -16.07 5.74 -12.53
C GLU A 348 -14.79 6.31 -13.21
N PRO A 349 -14.40 7.58 -12.97
CA PRO A 349 -13.22 8.17 -13.59
C PRO A 349 -11.90 7.83 -12.90
N VAL A 350 -11.92 7.06 -11.80
CA VAL A 350 -10.70 6.75 -11.05
C VAL A 350 -9.67 6.07 -11.94
N ARG A 351 -8.45 6.61 -11.93
CA ARG A 351 -7.28 6.05 -12.59
C ARG A 351 -6.16 5.95 -11.57
N ILE A 352 -5.37 4.92 -11.67
CA ILE A 352 -4.25 4.66 -10.75
C ILE A 352 -3.06 4.33 -11.63
N ALA A 353 -2.02 5.13 -11.55
CA ALA A 353 -0.81 4.89 -12.33
C ALA A 353 -0.25 3.48 -12.07
N GLY A 354 0.05 2.76 -13.14
CA GLY A 354 0.57 1.40 -13.09
C GLY A 354 -0.41 0.34 -12.56
N ARG A 355 -1.73 0.59 -12.64
CA ARG A 355 -2.77 -0.40 -12.31
C ARG A 355 -3.78 -0.47 -13.45
N MET A 356 -3.76 -1.57 -14.21
CA MET A 356 -4.62 -1.75 -15.40
C MET A 356 -4.62 -0.51 -16.31
N GLU A 357 -3.44 0.07 -16.51
CA GLU A 357 -3.31 1.30 -17.29
C GLU A 357 -3.20 0.99 -18.77
N HIS A 358 -4.20 1.39 -19.53
CA HIS A 358 -4.37 1.02 -20.94
C HIS A 358 -3.86 2.11 -21.86
N PHE A 359 -2.99 1.74 -22.78
CA PHE A 359 -2.48 2.58 -23.87
C PHE A 359 -2.87 1.93 -25.19
N LYS A 360 -3.57 2.67 -26.05
CA LYS A 360 -4.01 2.17 -27.36
C LYS A 360 -3.42 3.01 -28.48
N ASP A 361 -2.68 2.37 -29.38
CA ASP A 361 -2.32 2.98 -30.65
C ASP A 361 -3.35 2.63 -31.75
N THR A 362 -4.21 3.58 -32.05
CA THR A 362 -5.27 3.39 -33.07
C THR A 362 -4.74 3.18 -34.48
N ARG A 363 -3.43 3.40 -34.72
CA ARG A 363 -2.79 3.25 -36.03
C ARG A 363 -2.21 1.87 -36.29
N SER A 364 -2.04 1.08 -35.26
CA SER A 364 -1.30 -0.19 -35.34
C SER A 364 -2.00 -1.38 -34.69
N ASN A 365 -3.26 -1.27 -34.35
CA ASN A 365 -4.03 -2.32 -33.66
C ASN A 365 -3.30 -2.95 -32.44
N THR A 366 -2.56 -2.12 -31.71
CA THR A 366 -1.74 -2.53 -30.56
C THR A 366 -2.29 -1.89 -29.29
N ILE A 367 -2.42 -2.71 -28.24
CA ILE A 367 -2.80 -2.27 -26.89
C ILE A 367 -1.69 -2.68 -25.92
N ALA A 368 -1.15 -1.72 -25.18
CA ALA A 368 -0.26 -2.00 -24.08
C ALA A 368 -1.00 -1.79 -22.75
N ILE A 369 -0.81 -2.72 -21.81
CA ILE A 369 -1.40 -2.66 -20.46
C ILE A 369 -0.24 -2.67 -19.47
N VAL A 370 -0.11 -1.59 -18.70
CA VAL A 370 0.88 -1.48 -17.63
C VAL A 370 0.20 -1.79 -16.30
N ASP A 371 0.74 -2.80 -15.57
CA ASP A 371 0.19 -3.25 -14.30
C ASP A 371 1.29 -3.64 -13.30
N TYR A 372 0.97 -3.60 -12.04
CA TYR A 372 1.88 -4.02 -10.95
C TYR A 372 1.77 -5.51 -10.60
N ALA A 373 1.13 -6.32 -11.42
CA ALA A 373 1.05 -7.77 -11.24
C ALA A 373 2.45 -8.39 -11.12
N HIS A 374 2.68 -9.27 -10.14
CA HIS A 374 4.01 -9.80 -9.83
C HIS A 374 3.98 -11.17 -9.13
N ASN A 375 2.88 -11.91 -9.18
CA ASN A 375 2.75 -13.27 -8.68
C ASN A 375 1.67 -14.05 -9.43
N TYR A 376 1.57 -15.37 -9.18
CA TYR A 376 0.65 -16.25 -9.86
C TYR A 376 -0.78 -15.69 -9.96
N ALA A 377 -1.39 -15.33 -8.84
CA ALA A 377 -2.79 -14.90 -8.80
C ALA A 377 -3.04 -13.61 -9.58
N SER A 378 -2.12 -12.62 -9.50
CA SER A 378 -2.28 -11.36 -10.21
C SER A 378 -2.04 -11.49 -11.72
N VAL A 379 -1.09 -12.33 -12.14
CA VAL A 379 -0.85 -12.62 -13.56
C VAL A 379 -2.04 -13.38 -14.15
N THR A 380 -2.56 -14.39 -13.44
CA THR A 380 -3.76 -15.12 -13.86
C THR A 380 -4.95 -14.17 -14.04
N ALA A 381 -5.23 -13.30 -13.06
CA ALA A 381 -6.35 -12.36 -13.14
C ALA A 381 -6.21 -11.37 -14.33
N LEU A 382 -4.97 -10.93 -14.61
CA LEU A 382 -4.70 -10.06 -15.76
C LEU A 382 -4.94 -10.80 -17.08
N LEU A 383 -4.52 -12.05 -17.20
CA LEU A 383 -4.76 -12.87 -18.38
C LEU A 383 -6.25 -13.23 -18.54
N ASP A 384 -6.95 -13.53 -17.44
CA ASP A 384 -8.41 -13.76 -17.47
C ASP A 384 -9.15 -12.54 -18.02
N TYR A 385 -8.74 -11.33 -17.63
CA TYR A 385 -9.26 -10.10 -18.21
C TYR A 385 -8.98 -10.03 -19.73
N VAL A 386 -7.75 -10.34 -20.18
CA VAL A 386 -7.40 -10.31 -21.60
C VAL A 386 -8.24 -11.30 -22.40
N ASP A 387 -8.39 -12.53 -21.90
CA ASP A 387 -9.22 -13.55 -22.56
C ASP A 387 -10.69 -13.13 -22.64
N GLN A 388 -11.23 -12.60 -21.55
CA GLN A 388 -12.61 -12.14 -21.50
C GLN A 388 -12.87 -10.96 -22.45
N ARG A 389 -11.96 -10.00 -22.49
CA ARG A 389 -12.15 -8.75 -23.22
C ARG A 389 -11.77 -8.83 -24.69
N TYR A 390 -10.71 -9.59 -25.00
CA TYR A 390 -10.09 -9.62 -26.33
C TYR A 390 -10.01 -11.03 -26.95
N GLY A 391 -10.33 -12.08 -26.21
CA GLY A 391 -10.13 -13.47 -26.65
C GLY A 391 -10.88 -13.83 -27.94
N SER A 392 -12.05 -13.20 -28.21
CA SER A 392 -12.78 -13.39 -29.46
C SER A 392 -12.02 -12.89 -30.70
N GLU A 393 -11.11 -11.92 -30.53
CA GLU A 393 -10.28 -11.36 -31.59
C GLU A 393 -8.99 -12.14 -31.80
N LYS A 394 -8.70 -13.14 -30.94
CA LYS A 394 -7.49 -13.97 -30.96
C LYS A 394 -6.21 -13.14 -30.99
N PRO A 395 -5.98 -12.29 -29.98
CA PRO A 395 -4.83 -11.43 -29.96
C PRO A 395 -3.53 -12.22 -29.89
N GLU A 396 -2.45 -11.69 -30.44
CA GLU A 396 -1.08 -12.09 -30.12
C GLU A 396 -0.67 -11.44 -28.82
N ILE A 397 -0.32 -12.23 -27.79
CA ILE A 397 -0.08 -11.73 -26.44
C ILE A 397 1.42 -11.81 -26.12
N THR A 398 1.99 -10.66 -25.78
CA THR A 398 3.37 -10.56 -25.28
C THR A 398 3.36 -10.15 -23.81
N LEU A 399 4.09 -10.88 -22.96
CA LEU A 399 4.33 -10.53 -21.56
C LEU A 399 5.77 -10.04 -21.38
N ILE A 400 5.93 -8.82 -20.84
CA ILE A 400 7.22 -8.24 -20.43
C ILE A 400 7.26 -8.24 -18.92
N THR A 401 8.22 -8.93 -18.31
CA THR A 401 8.33 -9.06 -16.86
C THR A 401 9.76 -9.32 -16.41
N GLY A 402 10.04 -9.01 -15.16
CA GLY A 402 11.18 -9.46 -14.39
C GLY A 402 10.72 -10.08 -13.07
N SER A 403 11.61 -10.14 -12.12
CA SER A 403 11.30 -10.49 -10.72
C SER A 403 12.27 -9.84 -9.75
N ALA A 404 11.82 -9.62 -8.52
CA ALA A 404 12.66 -9.07 -7.46
C ALA A 404 13.79 -10.05 -7.09
N GLY A 405 14.97 -9.50 -6.79
CA GLY A 405 16.11 -10.25 -6.27
C GLY A 405 16.10 -10.39 -4.75
N ASN A 406 16.83 -11.37 -4.24
CA ASN A 406 17.07 -11.65 -2.82
C ASN A 406 15.80 -11.89 -1.97
N LYS A 407 14.63 -11.99 -2.59
CA LYS A 407 13.34 -12.22 -1.92
C LYS A 407 12.33 -12.87 -2.88
N ALA A 408 11.32 -13.51 -2.30
CA ALA A 408 10.18 -14.04 -3.03
C ALA A 408 10.57 -14.89 -4.27
N TYR A 409 11.54 -15.79 -4.11
CA TYR A 409 12.06 -16.64 -5.19
C TYR A 409 10.98 -17.45 -5.91
N ASP A 410 9.93 -17.85 -5.17
CA ASP A 410 8.80 -18.62 -5.74
C ASP A 410 8.08 -17.83 -6.86
N ARG A 411 8.08 -16.49 -6.79
CA ARG A 411 7.44 -15.64 -7.80
C ARG A 411 8.01 -15.82 -9.18
N ARG A 412 9.31 -16.17 -9.33
CA ARG A 412 9.97 -16.40 -10.61
C ARG A 412 9.24 -17.49 -11.40
N ALA A 413 9.07 -18.66 -10.77
CA ALA A 413 8.33 -19.77 -11.37
C ALA A 413 6.82 -19.48 -11.45
N GLU A 414 6.23 -18.84 -10.45
CA GLU A 414 4.79 -18.52 -10.40
C GLU A 414 4.33 -17.64 -11.57
N ILE A 415 5.09 -16.59 -11.91
CA ILE A 415 4.77 -15.71 -13.03
C ILE A 415 4.80 -16.49 -14.35
N VAL A 416 5.85 -17.29 -14.56
CA VAL A 416 6.00 -18.10 -15.77
C VAL A 416 4.88 -19.14 -15.87
N HIS A 417 4.61 -19.89 -14.80
CA HIS A 417 3.57 -20.93 -14.79
C HIS A 417 2.16 -20.36 -14.99
N ALA A 418 1.89 -19.14 -14.51
CA ALA A 418 0.60 -18.48 -14.73
C ALA A 418 0.40 -18.06 -16.19
N ALA A 419 1.49 -17.79 -16.92
CA ALA A 419 1.43 -17.14 -18.23
C ALA A 419 1.74 -18.07 -19.42
N GLN A 420 2.68 -19.03 -19.29
CA GLN A 420 3.32 -19.71 -20.42
C GLN A 420 2.39 -20.42 -21.42
N ASP A 421 1.19 -20.85 -21.00
CA ASP A 421 0.23 -21.54 -21.87
C ASP A 421 -0.85 -20.60 -22.45
N ARG A 422 -0.74 -19.29 -22.15
CA ARG A 422 -1.75 -18.26 -22.48
C ARG A 422 -1.16 -17.08 -23.24
N ILE A 423 0.16 -17.05 -23.47
CA ILE A 423 0.88 -15.98 -24.17
C ILE A 423 1.69 -16.57 -25.33
N ASP A 424 1.99 -15.76 -26.34
CA ASP A 424 2.79 -16.13 -27.49
C ASP A 424 4.28 -15.80 -27.28
N HIS A 425 4.54 -14.69 -26.58
CA HIS A 425 5.90 -14.19 -26.34
C HIS A 425 6.12 -13.84 -24.87
N LEU A 426 7.26 -14.23 -24.33
CA LEU A 426 7.76 -13.86 -23.01
C LEU A 426 9.05 -13.06 -23.15
N VAL A 427 9.06 -11.82 -22.65
CA VAL A 427 10.27 -10.98 -22.61
C VAL A 427 10.70 -10.83 -21.15
N LEU A 428 11.83 -11.43 -20.81
CA LEU A 428 12.44 -11.36 -19.49
C LEU A 428 13.40 -10.18 -19.41
N THR A 429 13.28 -9.38 -18.34
CA THR A 429 14.02 -8.12 -18.22
C THR A 429 14.31 -7.76 -16.77
N PHE A 430 15.02 -6.64 -16.55
CA PHE A 430 15.33 -6.10 -15.25
C PHE A 430 14.07 -5.68 -14.47
N GLU A 431 14.09 -5.99 -13.18
CA GLU A 431 13.21 -5.46 -12.15
C GLU A 431 14.09 -5.12 -10.93
N ASP A 432 13.57 -5.10 -9.71
CA ASP A 432 14.35 -4.78 -8.49
C ASP A 432 15.22 -5.95 -8.03
N THR A 433 16.27 -6.27 -8.76
CA THR A 433 17.14 -7.42 -8.44
C THR A 433 18.09 -7.16 -7.26
N ASP A 434 18.31 -5.89 -6.90
CA ASP A 434 19.17 -5.45 -5.79
C ASP A 434 20.60 -5.99 -5.92
N ASP A 435 21.07 -6.82 -4.99
CA ASP A 435 22.42 -7.40 -5.03
C ASP A 435 22.52 -8.68 -5.89
N GLU A 436 21.41 -9.18 -6.44
CA GLU A 436 21.38 -10.39 -7.24
C GLU A 436 21.57 -10.06 -8.74
N PRO A 437 22.45 -10.74 -9.47
CA PRO A 437 22.63 -10.47 -10.90
C PRO A 437 21.34 -10.65 -11.69
N VAL A 438 20.98 -9.66 -12.51
CA VAL A 438 19.77 -9.69 -13.33
C VAL A 438 19.75 -10.89 -14.29
N GLU A 439 20.92 -11.27 -14.81
CA GLU A 439 21.09 -12.44 -15.69
C GLU A 439 20.65 -13.72 -14.98
N GLN A 440 20.98 -13.87 -13.68
CA GLN A 440 20.59 -15.04 -12.90
C GLN A 440 19.09 -15.06 -12.67
N VAL A 441 18.48 -13.94 -12.31
CA VAL A 441 17.02 -13.83 -12.12
C VAL A 441 16.28 -14.19 -13.41
N CYS A 442 16.72 -13.66 -14.54
CA CYS A 442 16.15 -13.99 -15.85
C CYS A 442 16.36 -15.46 -16.23
N ALA A 443 17.55 -16.04 -15.91
CA ALA A 443 17.83 -17.45 -16.15
C ALA A 443 16.90 -18.36 -15.33
N ASP A 444 16.71 -18.09 -14.03
CA ASP A 444 15.80 -18.87 -13.17
C ASP A 444 14.35 -18.83 -13.68
N MET A 445 13.91 -17.68 -14.19
CA MET A 445 12.59 -17.55 -14.80
C MET A 445 12.51 -18.36 -16.11
N ASN A 446 13.52 -18.26 -16.96
CA ASN A 446 13.59 -19.04 -18.21
C ASN A 446 13.62 -20.54 -17.96
N ASP A 447 14.35 -21.01 -16.94
CA ASP A 447 14.43 -22.43 -16.56
C ASP A 447 13.09 -22.97 -16.03
N SER A 448 12.18 -22.09 -15.63
CA SER A 448 10.81 -22.45 -15.21
C SER A 448 9.84 -22.64 -16.39
N VAL A 449 10.26 -22.29 -17.62
CA VAL A 449 9.44 -22.46 -18.82
C VAL A 449 9.42 -23.92 -19.22
N THR A 450 8.23 -24.49 -19.32
CA THR A 450 8.00 -25.90 -19.75
C THR A 450 7.26 -26.00 -21.07
N ASN A 451 6.65 -24.91 -21.56
CA ASN A 451 5.98 -24.88 -22.87
C ASN A 451 7.01 -24.66 -24.00
N PRO A 452 7.27 -25.67 -24.86
CA PRO A 452 8.27 -25.57 -25.91
C PRO A 452 7.86 -24.67 -27.10
N GLN A 453 6.60 -24.21 -27.12
CA GLN A 453 6.08 -23.35 -28.20
C GLN A 453 6.19 -21.85 -27.83
N LEU A 454 6.44 -21.54 -26.57
CA LEU A 454 6.59 -20.17 -26.12
C LEU A 454 7.87 -19.53 -26.66
N ASP A 455 7.76 -18.40 -27.38
CA ASP A 455 8.93 -17.61 -27.78
C ASP A 455 9.45 -16.79 -26.59
N VAL A 456 10.63 -17.14 -26.08
CA VAL A 456 11.23 -16.49 -24.92
C VAL A 456 12.44 -15.66 -25.36
N LYS A 457 12.49 -14.40 -24.94
CA LYS A 457 13.61 -13.50 -25.14
C LYS A 457 14.05 -12.87 -23.82
N THR A 458 15.34 -12.70 -23.64
CA THR A 458 15.91 -11.93 -22.54
C THR A 458 16.50 -10.65 -23.09
N ILE A 459 16.00 -9.50 -22.59
CA ILE A 459 16.52 -8.16 -22.87
C ILE A 459 16.73 -7.50 -21.51
N LEU A 460 17.98 -7.43 -21.05
CA LEU A 460 18.30 -7.05 -19.68
C LEU A 460 17.90 -5.59 -19.37
N ASP A 461 18.10 -4.66 -20.32
CA ASP A 461 17.61 -3.29 -20.15
C ASP A 461 16.09 -3.23 -20.33
N ARG A 462 15.38 -2.86 -19.27
CA ARG A 462 13.91 -2.82 -19.28
C ARG A 462 13.35 -1.77 -20.23
N ALA A 463 14.00 -0.61 -20.33
CA ALA A 463 13.55 0.43 -21.26
C ALA A 463 13.68 -0.05 -22.71
N GLU A 464 14.79 -0.72 -23.05
CA GLU A 464 14.99 -1.35 -24.35
C GLU A 464 13.97 -2.48 -24.60
N ALA A 465 13.69 -3.31 -23.60
CA ALA A 465 12.72 -4.41 -23.67
C ALA A 465 11.31 -3.87 -24.03
N VAL A 466 10.85 -2.84 -23.33
CA VAL A 466 9.54 -2.22 -23.59
C VAL A 466 9.53 -1.53 -24.95
N GLU A 467 10.52 -0.68 -25.23
CA GLU A 467 10.57 0.09 -26.48
C GLU A 467 10.63 -0.78 -27.72
N THR A 468 11.50 -1.81 -27.71
CA THR A 468 11.67 -2.73 -28.87
C THR A 468 10.45 -3.59 -29.10
N THR A 469 9.84 -4.12 -28.02
CA THR A 469 8.63 -4.95 -28.11
C THR A 469 7.45 -4.15 -28.65
N VAL A 470 7.15 -2.99 -28.04
CA VAL A 470 6.07 -2.10 -28.51
C VAL A 470 6.30 -1.63 -29.94
N SER A 471 7.56 -1.35 -30.31
CA SER A 471 7.90 -0.93 -31.69
C SER A 471 7.80 -2.07 -32.70
N ARG A 472 8.03 -3.34 -32.28
CA ARG A 472 7.86 -4.51 -33.12
C ARG A 472 6.39 -4.73 -33.48
N ASP A 473 5.53 -4.76 -32.49
CA ASP A 473 4.12 -5.13 -32.62
C ASP A 473 3.33 -4.06 -33.39
N ARG A 474 3.75 -2.79 -33.28
CA ARG A 474 3.20 -1.70 -34.10
C ARG A 474 3.41 -1.83 -35.61
N LYS A 475 4.29 -2.71 -36.07
CA LYS A 475 4.58 -2.91 -37.51
C LYS A 475 3.62 -3.91 -38.17
N ASP A 476 2.83 -4.63 -37.37
CA ASP A 476 1.82 -5.54 -37.86
C ASP A 476 0.40 -5.04 -37.48
N PRO A 477 -0.23 -4.22 -38.31
CA PRO A 477 -1.57 -3.70 -38.03
C PRO A 477 -2.70 -4.69 -38.36
N GLU A 478 -2.39 -5.84 -38.96
CA GLU A 478 -3.40 -6.83 -39.37
C GLU A 478 -3.86 -7.68 -38.20
N HIS A 479 -3.01 -7.88 -37.19
CA HIS A 479 -3.32 -8.63 -35.96
C HIS A 479 -3.52 -7.67 -34.79
N LEU A 480 -4.36 -8.10 -33.83
CA LEU A 480 -4.46 -7.43 -32.53
C LEU A 480 -3.30 -7.89 -31.66
N HIS A 481 -2.46 -6.95 -31.22
CA HIS A 481 -1.39 -7.21 -30.27
C HIS A 481 -1.74 -6.67 -28.89
N ILE A 482 -1.64 -7.53 -27.87
CA ILE A 482 -1.77 -7.16 -26.45
C ILE A 482 -0.41 -7.30 -25.79
N ILE A 483 0.15 -6.20 -25.31
CA ILE A 483 1.44 -6.18 -24.62
C ILE A 483 1.17 -5.93 -23.14
N LEU A 484 1.45 -6.94 -22.31
CA LEU A 484 1.35 -6.87 -20.86
C LEU A 484 2.72 -6.52 -20.29
N ILE A 485 2.84 -5.37 -19.64
CA ILE A 485 4.08 -4.89 -19.02
C ILE A 485 3.85 -4.88 -17.53
N ILE A 486 4.47 -5.83 -16.80
CA ILE A 486 4.15 -6.07 -15.40
C ILE A 486 5.38 -5.98 -14.48
N GLY A 487 5.11 -5.85 -13.17
CA GLY A 487 6.10 -5.84 -12.09
C GLY A 487 6.42 -4.46 -11.54
N LYS A 488 6.69 -3.47 -12.41
CA LYS A 488 7.08 -2.11 -11.98
C LYS A 488 5.90 -1.13 -11.84
N GLY A 489 4.82 -1.33 -12.60
CA GLY A 489 3.69 -0.40 -12.58
C GLY A 489 4.11 1.05 -12.86
N ASN A 490 3.89 1.96 -11.90
CA ASN A 490 4.22 3.39 -12.00
C ASN A 490 5.59 3.78 -11.46
N GLU A 491 6.41 2.85 -11.01
CA GLU A 491 7.69 3.17 -10.36
C GLU A 491 8.68 3.82 -11.34
N ARG A 492 9.40 4.84 -10.86
CA ARG A 492 10.37 5.66 -11.62
C ARG A 492 11.82 5.36 -11.26
N TRP A 493 12.05 4.23 -10.64
CA TRP A 493 13.36 3.78 -10.19
C TRP A 493 13.45 2.27 -10.13
N PHE A 494 14.68 1.77 -10.15
CA PHE A 494 15.00 0.39 -9.80
C PHE A 494 15.78 0.36 -8.50
N LYS A 495 15.60 -0.69 -7.73
CA LYS A 495 16.47 -1.00 -6.61
C LYS A 495 17.66 -1.83 -7.10
N ASP A 496 18.85 -1.27 -6.96
CA ASP A 496 20.12 -1.90 -7.35
C ASP A 496 21.18 -1.61 -6.30
N HIS A 497 21.80 -2.66 -5.71
CA HIS A 497 22.79 -2.55 -4.63
C HIS A 497 22.38 -1.58 -3.51
N GLY A 498 21.16 -1.68 -3.04
CA GLY A 498 20.57 -0.84 -1.99
C GLY A 498 20.32 0.62 -2.41
N LYS A 499 20.46 0.98 -3.69
CA LYS A 499 20.23 2.33 -4.21
C LYS A 499 19.04 2.37 -5.15
N HIS A 500 18.36 3.50 -5.20
CA HIS A 500 17.35 3.79 -6.21
C HIS A 500 18.03 4.39 -7.46
N ILE A 501 17.97 3.66 -8.56
CA ILE A 501 18.48 4.10 -9.88
C ILE A 501 17.31 4.64 -10.68
N PRO A 502 17.37 5.88 -11.20
CA PRO A 502 16.28 6.47 -11.96
C PRO A 502 15.87 5.63 -13.17
N TYR A 503 14.57 5.53 -13.41
CA TYR A 503 13.94 4.85 -14.53
C TYR A 503 12.87 5.74 -15.16
N GLU A 504 12.72 5.71 -16.50
CA GLU A 504 11.71 6.51 -17.21
C GLU A 504 10.28 6.11 -16.82
N GLY A 505 10.04 4.82 -16.61
CA GLY A 505 8.73 4.22 -16.33
C GLY A 505 8.11 3.57 -17.56
N ASP A 506 7.49 2.40 -17.34
CA ASP A 506 6.89 1.59 -18.40
C ASP A 506 5.82 2.39 -19.19
N ASP A 507 4.95 3.08 -18.50
CA ASP A 507 3.88 3.91 -19.03
C ASP A 507 4.41 5.03 -19.94
N ARG A 508 5.43 5.78 -19.48
CA ARG A 508 6.02 6.88 -20.27
C ARG A 508 6.73 6.37 -21.52
N ILE A 509 7.39 5.22 -21.44
CA ILE A 509 8.01 4.59 -22.61
C ILE A 509 6.93 4.24 -23.64
N VAL A 510 5.82 3.62 -23.21
CA VAL A 510 4.70 3.29 -24.10
C VAL A 510 4.09 4.56 -24.69
N GLU A 511 3.80 5.59 -23.90
CA GLU A 511 3.29 6.88 -24.39
C GLU A 511 4.20 7.48 -25.45
N ARG A 512 5.51 7.50 -25.20
CA ARG A 512 6.52 8.00 -26.12
C ARG A 512 6.55 7.23 -27.44
N VAL A 513 6.52 5.90 -27.37
CA VAL A 513 6.55 5.02 -28.55
C VAL A 513 5.23 5.15 -29.33
N PHE A 514 4.10 5.18 -28.66
CA PHE A 514 2.80 5.39 -29.30
C PHE A 514 2.59 6.85 -29.75
N ARG A 515 3.44 7.78 -29.30
CA ARG A 515 3.31 9.24 -29.54
C ARG A 515 1.95 9.76 -29.06
N LEU A 516 1.50 9.30 -27.90
CA LEU A 516 0.36 9.83 -27.17
C LEU A 516 0.79 11.17 -26.54
N LYS A 517 -0.12 12.14 -26.49
CA LYS A 517 0.14 13.47 -25.92
C LYS A 517 -0.54 13.60 -24.56
#